data_d7a9df8dc50b5761f4bab8f766104f97
#
_entry.id   d7a9df8dc50b5761f4bab8f766104f97
#
_cell.length_a   1.000
_cell.length_b   1.000
_cell.length_c   1.000
_cell.angle_alpha   90.00
_cell.angle_beta   90.00
_cell.angle_gamma   90.00
#
_symmetry.space_group_name_H-M   'P 1'
#
loop_
_entity.id
_entity.type
_entity.pdbx_description
1 polymer ?
#
loop_
_entity_poly.entity_id
_entity_poly.type
_entity_poly.pdbx_seq_one_letter_code
_entity_poly.pdbx_strand_id
1 'polypeptide(L)'
;MKTEWLRKTIADFDPYFVAPIAEKHVINANENYLNVLTIPGVKEELIQALDTFRPQIYPKPMSDDIREALADYIGAKPENFIVGNGGDEMISYLLGTFLDPGDQILIHSPTFDMYELGAETLGASVIKVKDLPGYRRDQKGLLEAVRIYQPKVTVICNPNNPTGDLLPRAFIEEVLKVADNIVFVDEAYMEFAQKESVIDLIDTYPNLIVLRTLSKAFALAGMRCGYLAADEALIEAIAKIKAPYNLNAFTQLFAPIVIRHRADIFKVRDAICVERERLYAAMKEIPGVTVYPSCTNFLLVQVDKKQDEIFEALRKKDILVKIYRNSQDIPNGFRISVTTKDVDNVLISVFREALA
;
A
#
# COMPACT_ATOMS: atom_id res chain seq x y z
N MET A 1 -23.66 6.55 -23.38
CA MET A 1 -24.41 6.53 -22.12
C MET A 1 -24.85 7.95 -21.80
N LYS A 2 -26.07 8.16 -21.27
CA LYS A 2 -26.47 9.49 -20.86
C LYS A 2 -25.74 9.84 -19.56
N THR A 3 -24.90 10.86 -19.56
CA THR A 3 -24.11 11.30 -18.39
C THR A 3 -24.98 11.76 -17.22
N GLU A 4 -26.20 12.20 -17.50
CA GLU A 4 -27.22 12.59 -16.51
C GLU A 4 -27.61 11.46 -15.52
N TRP A 5 -27.30 10.18 -15.84
CA TRP A 5 -27.52 9.04 -14.96
C TRP A 5 -26.39 8.80 -13.96
N LEU A 6 -25.26 9.44 -14.17
CA LEU A 6 -24.12 9.33 -13.28
C LEU A 6 -24.31 10.28 -12.08
N ARG A 7 -23.75 9.88 -10.95
CA ARG A 7 -23.57 10.80 -9.83
C ARG A 7 -22.68 11.96 -10.28
N LYS A 8 -23.01 13.18 -9.87
CA LYS A 8 -22.22 14.38 -10.23
C LYS A 8 -20.76 14.26 -9.81
N THR A 9 -20.51 13.61 -8.67
CA THR A 9 -19.17 13.41 -8.10
C THR A 9 -18.26 12.49 -8.91
N ILE A 10 -18.80 11.72 -9.87
CA ILE A 10 -18.02 10.78 -10.70
C ILE A 10 -18.17 11.03 -12.20
N ALA A 11 -18.97 12.02 -12.60
CA ALA A 11 -19.31 12.25 -14.00
C ALA A 11 -18.07 12.57 -14.86
N ASP A 12 -17.09 13.25 -14.28
CA ASP A 12 -15.88 13.72 -14.96
C ASP A 12 -14.65 12.82 -14.68
N PHE A 13 -14.81 11.70 -13.98
CA PHE A 13 -13.69 10.79 -13.71
C PHE A 13 -13.41 9.89 -14.90
N ASP A 14 -12.14 9.77 -15.25
CA ASP A 14 -11.67 8.74 -16.16
C ASP A 14 -11.56 7.40 -15.43
N PRO A 15 -11.94 6.28 -16.08
CA PRO A 15 -11.72 4.96 -15.51
C PRO A 15 -10.24 4.70 -15.27
N TYR A 16 -9.90 4.13 -14.11
CA TYR A 16 -8.54 3.65 -13.87
C TYR A 16 -8.23 2.51 -14.87
N PHE A 17 -7.37 2.81 -15.83
CA PHE A 17 -7.01 1.86 -16.88
C PHE A 17 -5.67 1.21 -16.60
N VAL A 18 -5.67 -0.13 -16.60
CA VAL A 18 -4.43 -0.92 -16.59
C VAL A 18 -4.29 -1.54 -17.99
N ALA A 19 -3.22 -1.18 -18.69
CA ALA A 19 -2.93 -1.77 -19.99
C ALA A 19 -2.68 -3.29 -19.86
N PRO A 20 -3.03 -4.11 -20.88
CA PRO A 20 -2.66 -5.52 -20.90
C PRO A 20 -1.15 -5.69 -20.71
N ILE A 21 -0.78 -6.61 -19.82
CA ILE A 21 0.63 -6.89 -19.48
C ILE A 21 1.09 -8.02 -20.39
N ALA A 22 2.16 -7.78 -21.13
CA ALA A 22 2.81 -8.77 -22.00
C ALA A 22 4.21 -9.15 -21.52
N GLU A 23 4.80 -8.34 -20.65
CA GLU A 23 6.17 -8.48 -20.17
C GLU A 23 6.29 -9.61 -19.14
N LYS A 24 7.45 -10.30 -19.17
CA LYS A 24 7.76 -11.40 -18.24
C LYS A 24 8.00 -10.92 -16.81
N HIS A 25 8.65 -9.77 -16.66
CA HIS A 25 9.00 -9.19 -15.36
C HIS A 25 8.16 -7.96 -15.09
N VAL A 26 7.04 -8.17 -14.40
CA VAL A 26 6.08 -7.12 -14.04
C VAL A 26 6.46 -6.55 -12.69
N ILE A 27 7.07 -5.38 -12.68
CA ILE A 27 7.60 -4.72 -11.46
C ILE A 27 7.03 -3.30 -11.29
N ASN A 28 5.78 -3.10 -11.71
CA ASN A 28 5.08 -1.82 -11.72
C ASN A 28 4.07 -1.63 -10.56
N ALA A 29 3.70 -2.72 -9.87
CA ALA A 29 2.66 -2.71 -8.83
C ALA A 29 3.19 -3.05 -7.43
N ASN A 30 4.49 -3.00 -7.22
CA ASN A 30 5.16 -3.30 -5.95
C ASN A 30 4.83 -4.72 -5.43
N GLU A 31 4.69 -5.67 -6.35
CA GLU A 31 4.52 -7.07 -6.00
C GLU A 31 5.83 -7.66 -5.46
N ASN A 32 5.70 -8.67 -4.62
CA ASN A 32 6.82 -9.47 -4.17
C ASN A 32 7.08 -10.61 -5.17
N TYR A 33 8.32 -10.88 -5.47
CA TYR A 33 8.69 -11.97 -6.40
C TYR A 33 8.58 -13.38 -5.80
N LEU A 34 8.35 -13.49 -4.49
CA LEU A 34 8.22 -14.78 -3.79
C LEU A 34 6.96 -15.51 -4.23
N ASN A 35 7.11 -16.77 -4.65
CA ASN A 35 6.01 -17.72 -4.66
C ASN A 35 5.93 -18.40 -3.28
N VAL A 36 4.95 -18.03 -2.47
CA VAL A 36 4.81 -18.54 -1.09
C VAL A 36 4.65 -20.07 -1.03
N LEU A 37 4.19 -20.71 -2.11
CA LEU A 37 4.09 -22.16 -2.18
C LEU A 37 5.46 -22.89 -2.23
N THR A 38 6.55 -22.14 -2.40
CA THR A 38 7.91 -22.68 -2.30
C THR A 38 8.48 -22.63 -0.88
N ILE A 39 7.77 -21.98 0.04
CA ILE A 39 8.12 -21.98 1.46
C ILE A 39 7.80 -23.37 2.06
N PRO A 40 8.75 -24.01 2.76
CA PRO A 40 8.55 -25.34 3.34
C PRO A 40 7.30 -25.39 4.24
N GLY A 41 6.46 -26.38 4.05
CA GLY A 41 5.23 -26.60 4.81
C GLY A 41 3.99 -25.87 4.29
N VAL A 42 4.13 -24.73 3.58
CA VAL A 42 2.98 -23.94 3.10
C VAL A 42 2.11 -24.71 2.11
N LYS A 43 2.74 -25.35 1.11
CA LYS A 43 2.03 -26.13 0.10
C LYS A 43 1.36 -27.35 0.68
N GLU A 44 2.04 -28.06 1.55
CA GLU A 44 1.56 -29.27 2.22
C GLU A 44 0.36 -28.95 3.11
N GLU A 45 0.44 -27.89 3.89
CA GLU A 45 -0.66 -27.44 4.76
C GLU A 45 -1.87 -26.97 3.95
N LEU A 46 -1.64 -26.27 2.82
CA LEU A 46 -2.71 -25.87 1.90
C LEU A 46 -3.43 -27.12 1.31
N ILE A 47 -2.68 -28.12 0.86
CA ILE A 47 -3.26 -29.36 0.30
C ILE A 47 -4.13 -30.05 1.35
N GLN A 48 -3.66 -30.17 2.60
CA GLN A 48 -4.45 -30.75 3.68
C GLN A 48 -5.73 -29.95 3.98
N ALA A 49 -5.64 -28.61 3.95
CA ALA A 49 -6.80 -27.75 4.17
C ALA A 49 -7.85 -27.86 3.05
N LEU A 50 -7.42 -28.20 1.83
CA LEU A 50 -8.34 -28.41 0.70
C LEU A 50 -9.23 -29.66 0.85
N ASP A 51 -8.84 -30.66 1.65
CA ASP A 51 -9.65 -31.87 1.89
C ASP A 51 -11.00 -31.52 2.56
N THR A 52 -11.05 -30.45 3.34
CA THR A 52 -12.26 -29.98 4.02
C THR A 52 -12.87 -28.72 3.39
N PHE A 53 -12.24 -28.18 2.34
CA PHE A 53 -12.71 -26.96 1.68
C PHE A 53 -14.04 -27.17 0.95
N ARG A 54 -14.99 -26.28 1.18
CA ARG A 54 -16.34 -26.34 0.64
C ARG A 54 -16.70 -25.08 -0.13
N PRO A 55 -16.33 -24.96 -1.41
CA PRO A 55 -16.56 -23.74 -2.20
C PRO A 55 -18.03 -23.40 -2.42
N GLN A 56 -18.95 -24.35 -2.21
CA GLN A 56 -20.39 -24.16 -2.33
C GLN A 56 -21.03 -23.50 -1.10
N ILE A 57 -20.27 -23.26 -0.03
CA ILE A 57 -20.76 -22.64 1.20
C ILE A 57 -20.17 -21.25 1.34
N TYR A 58 -20.97 -20.26 1.75
CA TYR A 58 -20.48 -18.95 2.06
C TYR A 58 -19.40 -18.99 3.15
N PRO A 59 -18.35 -18.16 3.04
CA PRO A 59 -17.28 -18.09 4.02
C PRO A 59 -17.76 -17.43 5.33
N LYS A 60 -16.90 -17.44 6.36
CA LYS A 60 -17.18 -16.76 7.62
C LYS A 60 -17.33 -15.24 7.39
N PRO A 61 -18.42 -14.61 7.85
CA PRO A 61 -18.69 -13.18 7.58
C PRO A 61 -17.60 -12.23 8.07
N MET A 62 -16.99 -12.53 9.21
CA MET A 62 -15.94 -11.69 9.79
C MET A 62 -14.53 -12.21 9.53
N SER A 63 -14.36 -13.31 8.74
CA SER A 63 -13.05 -13.90 8.44
C SER A 63 -12.28 -14.28 9.72
N ASP A 64 -12.94 -14.92 10.68
CA ASP A 64 -12.44 -15.12 12.04
C ASP A 64 -11.06 -15.80 12.09
N ASP A 65 -10.82 -16.82 11.23
CA ASP A 65 -9.52 -17.50 11.18
C ASP A 65 -8.37 -16.56 10.78
N ILE A 66 -8.65 -15.56 9.91
CA ILE A 66 -7.66 -14.53 9.56
C ILE A 66 -7.48 -13.57 10.73
N ARG A 67 -8.56 -13.13 11.38
CA ARG A 67 -8.49 -12.22 12.53
C ARG A 67 -7.70 -12.83 13.68
N GLU A 68 -7.90 -14.10 13.97
CA GLU A 68 -7.13 -14.86 14.96
C GLU A 68 -5.64 -14.94 14.60
N ALA A 69 -5.32 -15.24 13.32
CA ALA A 69 -3.94 -15.30 12.85
C ALA A 69 -3.25 -13.90 12.89
N LEU A 70 -3.99 -12.85 12.59
CA LEU A 70 -3.51 -11.45 12.71
C LEU A 70 -3.31 -11.06 14.17
N ALA A 71 -4.22 -11.47 15.07
CA ALA A 71 -4.10 -11.23 16.51
C ALA A 71 -2.81 -11.87 17.08
N ASP A 72 -2.51 -13.11 16.68
CA ASP A 72 -1.23 -13.77 17.03
C ASP A 72 -0.01 -13.04 16.42
N TYR A 73 -0.12 -12.60 15.16
CA TYR A 73 0.99 -11.92 14.49
C TYR A 73 1.29 -10.54 15.07
N ILE A 74 0.27 -9.76 15.39
CA ILE A 74 0.38 -8.37 15.84
C ILE A 74 0.51 -8.27 17.37
N GLY A 75 -0.06 -9.21 18.10
CA GLY A 75 -0.17 -9.16 19.57
C GLY A 75 -1.36 -8.34 20.05
N ALA A 76 -2.48 -8.38 19.32
CA ALA A 76 -3.72 -7.67 19.62
C ALA A 76 -4.89 -8.67 19.76
N LYS A 77 -6.12 -8.20 19.85
CA LYS A 77 -7.32 -9.06 19.92
C LYS A 77 -7.93 -9.23 18.51
N PRO A 78 -8.60 -10.36 18.22
CA PRO A 78 -9.34 -10.53 16.97
C PRO A 78 -10.36 -9.40 16.69
N GLU A 79 -10.98 -8.85 17.74
CA GLU A 79 -11.96 -7.75 17.67
C GLU A 79 -11.36 -6.44 17.15
N ASN A 80 -10.05 -6.28 17.25
CA ASN A 80 -9.34 -5.12 16.71
C ASN A 80 -9.17 -5.13 15.19
N PHE A 81 -9.62 -6.17 14.49
CA PHE A 81 -9.38 -6.32 13.04
C PHE A 81 -10.68 -6.43 12.24
N ILE A 82 -10.69 -5.80 11.06
CA ILE A 82 -11.65 -6.03 9.99
C ILE A 82 -10.90 -6.31 8.69
N VAL A 83 -11.35 -7.34 7.94
CA VAL A 83 -10.62 -7.89 6.78
C VAL A 83 -11.44 -7.73 5.51
N GLY A 84 -10.75 -7.47 4.39
CA GLY A 84 -11.40 -7.34 3.08
C GLY A 84 -10.49 -7.57 1.88
N ASN A 85 -11.00 -7.25 0.68
CA ASN A 85 -10.38 -7.52 -0.62
C ASN A 85 -9.22 -6.57 -0.94
N GLY A 86 -8.16 -6.64 -0.14
CA GLY A 86 -6.97 -5.79 -0.28
C GLY A 86 -7.15 -4.42 0.37
N GLY A 87 -6.09 -3.60 0.30
CA GLY A 87 -6.09 -2.26 0.88
C GLY A 87 -7.15 -1.34 0.28
N ASP A 88 -7.42 -1.47 -1.02
CA ASP A 88 -8.35 -0.60 -1.73
C ASP A 88 -9.78 -0.71 -1.20
N GLU A 89 -10.26 -1.93 -0.89
CA GLU A 89 -11.56 -2.11 -0.26
C GLU A 89 -11.57 -1.55 1.17
N MET A 90 -10.47 -1.71 1.90
CA MET A 90 -10.34 -1.18 3.26
C MET A 90 -10.36 0.35 3.28
N ILE A 91 -9.68 1.01 2.34
CA ILE A 91 -9.75 2.46 2.15
C ILE A 91 -11.20 2.88 1.85
N SER A 92 -11.88 2.15 0.95
CA SER A 92 -13.28 2.44 0.60
C SER A 92 -14.23 2.31 1.79
N TYR A 93 -14.07 1.29 2.62
CA TYR A 93 -14.86 1.13 3.84
C TYR A 93 -14.55 2.22 4.86
N LEU A 94 -13.29 2.56 5.06
CA LEU A 94 -12.91 3.64 5.97
C LEU A 94 -13.55 4.97 5.53
N LEU A 95 -13.30 5.39 4.30
CA LEU A 95 -13.82 6.66 3.81
C LEU A 95 -15.36 6.67 3.78
N GLY A 96 -16.00 5.58 3.34
CA GLY A 96 -17.45 5.45 3.31
C GLY A 96 -18.10 5.40 4.70
N THR A 97 -17.35 5.07 5.76
CA THR A 97 -17.87 5.08 7.14
C THR A 97 -17.82 6.47 7.74
N PHE A 98 -16.81 7.28 7.43
CA PHE A 98 -16.55 8.52 8.14
C PHE A 98 -16.81 9.79 7.34
N LEU A 99 -16.98 9.73 6.01
CA LEU A 99 -17.14 10.92 5.18
C LEU A 99 -18.56 11.08 4.68
N ASP A 100 -19.13 12.26 4.94
CA ASP A 100 -20.31 12.79 4.28
C ASP A 100 -19.90 13.78 3.16
N PRO A 101 -20.80 14.05 2.17
CA PRO A 101 -20.55 15.10 1.16
C PRO A 101 -20.29 16.46 1.82
N GLY A 102 -19.18 17.09 1.43
CA GLY A 102 -18.73 18.37 1.99
C GLY A 102 -17.71 18.26 3.12
N ASP A 103 -17.47 17.07 3.66
CA ASP A 103 -16.37 16.83 4.59
C ASP A 103 -15.00 17.04 3.94
N GLN A 104 -13.97 17.09 4.77
CA GLN A 104 -12.59 17.26 4.31
C GLN A 104 -11.71 16.13 4.79
N ILE A 105 -10.83 15.65 3.90
CA ILE A 105 -9.67 14.86 4.27
C ILE A 105 -8.38 15.66 4.09
N LEU A 106 -7.37 15.30 4.85
CA LEU A 106 -6.02 15.84 4.70
C LEU A 106 -5.06 14.72 4.29
N ILE A 107 -4.31 14.96 3.24
CA ILE A 107 -3.24 14.09 2.74
C ILE A 107 -1.96 14.90 2.55
N HIS A 108 -0.81 14.24 2.59
CA HIS A 108 0.40 14.83 2.02
C HIS A 108 0.51 14.47 0.53
N SER A 109 1.35 15.20 -0.24
CA SER A 109 1.48 14.99 -1.69
C SER A 109 2.95 15.09 -2.11
N PRO A 110 3.45 14.15 -2.95
CA PRO A 110 2.72 13.04 -3.58
C PRO A 110 2.49 11.86 -2.64
N THR A 111 1.33 11.18 -2.79
CA THR A 111 1.00 9.95 -2.07
C THR A 111 0.14 9.03 -2.95
N PHE A 112 -0.42 7.98 -2.39
CA PHE A 112 -1.26 7.02 -3.13
C PHE A 112 -2.60 7.63 -3.53
N ASP A 113 -2.91 7.61 -4.83
CA ASP A 113 -4.03 8.33 -5.44
C ASP A 113 -5.42 7.89 -4.92
N MET A 114 -5.54 6.68 -4.38
CA MET A 114 -6.83 6.13 -3.95
C MET A 114 -7.46 6.87 -2.77
N TYR A 115 -6.69 7.59 -1.97
CA TYR A 115 -7.26 8.40 -0.89
C TYR A 115 -8.05 9.59 -1.43
N GLU A 116 -7.44 10.31 -2.37
CA GLU A 116 -8.07 11.44 -3.05
C GLU A 116 -9.28 10.99 -3.85
N LEU A 117 -9.09 10.01 -4.75
CA LEU A 117 -10.14 9.46 -5.58
C LEU A 117 -11.34 8.97 -4.73
N GLY A 118 -11.06 8.25 -3.64
CA GLY A 118 -12.09 7.75 -2.74
C GLY A 118 -12.88 8.86 -2.07
N ALA A 119 -12.21 9.90 -1.57
CA ALA A 119 -12.85 11.04 -0.93
C ALA A 119 -13.70 11.85 -1.92
N GLU A 120 -13.17 12.17 -3.10
CA GLU A 120 -13.87 12.93 -4.13
C GLU A 120 -15.11 12.18 -4.66
N THR A 121 -15.04 10.85 -4.79
CA THR A 121 -16.21 10.05 -5.19
C THR A 121 -17.35 10.13 -4.16
N LEU A 122 -17.04 10.39 -2.90
CA LEU A 122 -18.03 10.60 -1.84
C LEU A 122 -18.50 12.06 -1.75
N GLY A 123 -17.87 12.98 -2.49
CA GLY A 123 -18.19 14.40 -2.46
C GLY A 123 -17.47 15.15 -1.33
N ALA A 124 -16.45 14.57 -0.75
CA ALA A 124 -15.56 15.24 0.18
C ALA A 124 -14.45 15.99 -0.57
N SER A 125 -13.86 17.00 0.06
CA SER A 125 -12.75 17.77 -0.47
C SER A 125 -11.41 17.34 0.13
N VAL A 126 -10.30 17.60 -0.59
CA VAL A 126 -8.98 17.14 -0.21
C VAL A 126 -8.05 18.33 0.07
N ILE A 127 -7.52 18.39 1.27
CA ILE A 127 -6.47 19.32 1.68
C ILE A 127 -5.13 18.62 1.43
N LYS A 128 -4.25 19.23 0.61
CA LYS A 128 -2.93 18.67 0.29
C LYS A 128 -1.82 19.47 0.94
N VAL A 129 -0.98 18.81 1.71
CA VAL A 129 0.29 19.36 2.20
C VAL A 129 1.41 18.81 1.31
N LYS A 130 2.03 19.70 0.52
CA LYS A 130 3.10 19.28 -0.39
C LYS A 130 4.38 18.98 0.38
N ASP A 131 5.05 17.90 -0.03
CA ASP A 131 6.38 17.58 0.48
C ASP A 131 7.40 18.66 0.10
N LEU A 132 8.43 18.79 0.93
CA LEU A 132 9.57 19.65 0.68
C LEU A 132 10.43 19.09 -0.47
N PRO A 133 11.34 19.91 -1.07
CA PRO A 133 12.23 19.43 -2.13
C PRO A 133 12.94 18.11 -1.78
N GLY A 134 13.01 17.22 -2.75
CA GLY A 134 13.55 15.86 -2.59
C GLY A 134 12.59 14.91 -1.87
N TYR A 135 11.30 15.17 -1.94
CA TYR A 135 10.21 14.38 -1.32
C TYR A 135 10.36 14.19 0.19
N ARG A 136 10.96 15.15 0.87
CA ARG A 136 11.00 15.15 2.34
C ARG A 136 9.64 15.61 2.88
N ARG A 137 9.08 14.86 3.80
CA ARG A 137 7.80 15.22 4.41
C ARG A 137 7.88 16.57 5.14
N ASP A 138 6.94 17.44 4.82
CA ASP A 138 6.73 18.67 5.60
C ASP A 138 5.94 18.35 6.87
N GLN A 139 6.64 17.81 7.87
CA GLN A 139 6.05 17.47 9.17
C GLN A 139 5.41 18.68 9.86
N LYS A 140 6.06 19.83 9.76
CA LYS A 140 5.55 21.07 10.36
C LYS A 140 4.26 21.53 9.67
N GLY A 141 4.27 21.57 8.34
CA GLY A 141 3.10 21.96 7.54
C GLY A 141 1.94 20.97 7.74
N LEU A 142 2.22 19.66 7.84
CA LEU A 142 1.21 18.64 8.10
C LEU A 142 0.54 18.84 9.47
N LEU A 143 1.34 19.01 10.52
CA LEU A 143 0.84 19.20 11.89
C LEU A 143 0.05 20.51 12.02
N GLU A 144 0.52 21.59 11.37
CA GLU A 144 -0.18 22.87 11.32
C GLU A 144 -1.52 22.76 10.57
N ALA A 145 -1.54 22.08 9.44
CA ALA A 145 -2.76 21.82 8.67
C ALA A 145 -3.80 21.01 9.47
N VAL A 146 -3.37 19.98 10.21
CA VAL A 146 -4.27 19.24 11.11
C VAL A 146 -4.88 20.17 12.14
N ARG A 147 -4.08 21.03 12.81
CA ARG A 147 -4.57 21.95 13.83
C ARG A 147 -5.54 23.00 13.30
N ILE A 148 -5.28 23.53 12.10
CA ILE A 148 -6.08 24.61 11.50
C ILE A 148 -7.38 24.08 10.93
N TYR A 149 -7.31 22.98 10.16
CA TYR A 149 -8.47 22.52 9.39
C TYR A 149 -9.31 21.47 10.09
N GLN A 150 -8.73 20.75 11.10
CA GLN A 150 -9.40 19.64 11.81
C GLN A 150 -10.18 18.74 10.82
N PRO A 151 -9.51 18.19 9.78
CA PRO A 151 -10.18 17.41 8.75
C PRO A 151 -10.85 16.19 9.35
N LYS A 152 -11.93 15.70 8.74
CA LYS A 152 -12.67 14.51 9.20
C LYS A 152 -11.79 13.26 9.24
N VAL A 153 -10.86 13.14 8.27
CA VAL A 153 -9.84 12.09 8.21
C VAL A 153 -8.50 12.71 7.85
N THR A 154 -7.49 12.49 8.66
CA THR A 154 -6.07 12.75 8.33
C THR A 154 -5.44 11.45 7.85
N VAL A 155 -4.93 11.42 6.61
CA VAL A 155 -4.31 10.24 6.01
C VAL A 155 -2.79 10.36 6.02
N ILE A 156 -2.12 9.37 6.57
CA ILE A 156 -0.65 9.26 6.60
C ILE A 156 -0.24 7.92 5.99
N CYS A 157 0.26 7.93 4.76
CA CYS A 157 0.87 6.74 4.14
C CYS A 157 2.31 6.58 4.66
N ASN A 158 2.60 5.52 5.40
CA ASN A 158 3.87 5.36 6.12
C ASN A 158 4.34 3.91 6.25
N PRO A 159 5.35 3.46 5.48
CA PRO A 159 6.12 4.21 4.48
C PRO A 159 5.29 4.66 3.28
N ASN A 160 5.66 5.80 2.68
CA ASN A 160 4.88 6.38 1.59
C ASN A 160 5.04 5.68 0.24
N ASN A 161 3.98 5.60 -0.49
CA ASN A 161 3.94 5.28 -1.90
C ASN A 161 3.54 6.55 -2.69
N PRO A 162 4.40 7.11 -3.58
CA PRO A 162 5.52 6.42 -4.24
C PRO A 162 6.93 6.82 -3.78
N THR A 163 7.11 7.63 -2.79
CA THR A 163 8.41 8.21 -2.44
C THR A 163 9.32 7.27 -1.62
N GLY A 164 8.72 6.31 -0.90
CA GLY A 164 9.43 5.32 -0.09
C GLY A 164 9.91 5.83 1.26
N ASP A 165 9.69 7.09 1.58
CA ASP A 165 10.11 7.70 2.85
C ASP A 165 9.26 7.24 4.04
N LEU A 166 9.79 7.43 5.23
CA LEU A 166 9.18 7.02 6.49
C LEU A 166 9.16 8.18 7.49
N LEU A 167 7.97 8.48 8.02
CA LEU A 167 7.80 9.38 9.15
C LEU A 167 8.14 8.69 10.48
N PRO A 168 8.77 9.37 11.43
CA PRO A 168 8.99 8.82 12.76
C PRO A 168 7.68 8.53 13.49
N ARG A 169 7.62 7.42 14.24
CA ARG A 169 6.48 7.09 15.12
C ARG A 169 6.09 8.25 16.04
N ALA A 170 7.07 8.91 16.67
CA ALA A 170 6.83 10.05 17.55
C ALA A 170 6.06 11.19 16.86
N PHE A 171 6.31 11.43 15.56
CA PHE A 171 5.58 12.43 14.81
C PHE A 171 4.11 12.02 14.60
N ILE A 172 3.85 10.74 14.31
CA ILE A 172 2.47 10.24 14.18
C ILE A 172 1.72 10.38 15.51
N GLU A 173 2.39 10.12 16.64
CA GLU A 173 1.82 10.35 17.96
C GLU A 173 1.52 11.84 18.24
N GLU A 174 2.33 12.76 17.70
CA GLU A 174 2.02 14.22 17.79
C GLU A 174 0.76 14.54 16.99
N VAL A 175 0.58 13.96 15.79
CA VAL A 175 -0.62 14.13 14.98
C VAL A 175 -1.84 13.57 15.72
N LEU A 176 -1.75 12.36 16.28
CA LEU A 176 -2.83 11.71 17.04
C LEU A 176 -3.30 12.55 18.24
N LYS A 177 -2.39 13.25 18.90
CA LYS A 177 -2.69 14.12 20.07
C LYS A 177 -3.43 15.41 19.71
N VAL A 178 -3.28 15.89 18.47
CA VAL A 178 -3.86 17.19 18.04
C VAL A 178 -5.03 17.04 17.08
N ALA A 179 -5.24 15.85 16.52
CA ALA A 179 -6.37 15.57 15.66
C ALA A 179 -7.61 15.24 16.49
N ASP A 180 -8.69 16.01 16.31
CA ASP A 180 -9.99 15.76 16.97
C ASP A 180 -10.78 14.64 16.27
N ASN A 181 -10.37 14.22 15.06
CA ASN A 181 -11.06 13.25 14.22
C ASN A 181 -10.11 12.07 13.87
N ILE A 182 -10.51 11.25 12.90
CA ILE A 182 -9.80 10.03 12.54
C ILE A 182 -8.41 10.34 11.99
N VAL A 183 -7.39 9.63 12.49
CA VAL A 183 -6.06 9.53 11.92
C VAL A 183 -5.90 8.14 11.29
N PHE A 184 -5.87 8.10 9.99
CA PHE A 184 -5.68 6.88 9.20
C PHE A 184 -4.23 6.75 8.78
N VAL A 185 -3.55 5.70 9.24
CA VAL A 185 -2.16 5.40 8.91
C VAL A 185 -2.12 4.18 8.00
N ASP A 186 -1.68 4.36 6.76
CA ASP A 186 -1.47 3.26 5.83
C ASP A 186 -0.06 2.69 5.97
N GLU A 187 0.04 1.51 6.55
CA GLU A 187 1.27 0.76 6.78
C GLU A 187 1.45 -0.42 5.80
N ALA A 188 0.95 -0.32 4.57
CA ALA A 188 1.05 -1.40 3.57
C ALA A 188 2.47 -1.89 3.28
N TYR A 189 3.49 -1.10 3.61
CA TYR A 189 4.91 -1.41 3.39
C TYR A 189 5.72 -1.51 4.68
N MET A 190 5.10 -1.47 5.85
CA MET A 190 5.79 -1.33 7.14
C MET A 190 6.73 -2.49 7.45
N GLU A 191 6.42 -3.70 7.00
CA GLU A 191 7.30 -4.85 7.17
C GLU A 191 8.68 -4.66 6.51
N PHE A 192 8.78 -3.88 5.42
CA PHE A 192 10.05 -3.56 4.75
C PHE A 192 10.85 -2.45 5.44
N ALA A 193 10.19 -1.62 6.24
CA ALA A 193 10.84 -0.53 6.97
C ALA A 193 11.72 -1.04 8.11
N GLN A 194 11.39 -2.21 8.69
CA GLN A 194 12.09 -2.79 9.85
C GLN A 194 12.18 -1.81 11.02
N LYS A 195 11.12 -1.02 11.21
CA LYS A 195 10.98 0.01 12.25
C LYS A 195 9.70 -0.24 13.05
N GLU A 196 9.55 0.51 14.14
CA GLU A 196 8.36 0.41 14.98
C GLU A 196 7.13 0.92 14.25
N SER A 197 6.11 0.08 14.21
CA SER A 197 4.77 0.41 13.74
C SER A 197 4.02 1.26 14.76
N VAL A 198 2.94 1.88 14.33
CA VAL A 198 1.96 2.52 15.25
C VAL A 198 0.77 1.62 15.56
N ILE A 199 0.74 0.40 15.04
CA ILE A 199 -0.40 -0.51 15.19
C ILE A 199 -0.65 -0.91 16.66
N ASP A 200 0.37 -0.95 17.47
CA ASP A 200 0.27 -1.21 18.92
C ASP A 200 -0.32 -0.03 19.72
N LEU A 201 -0.53 1.12 19.07
CA LEU A 201 -1.16 2.30 19.68
C LEU A 201 -2.69 2.32 19.58
N ILE A 202 -3.32 1.36 18.91
CA ILE A 202 -4.77 1.33 18.68
C ILE A 202 -5.59 1.32 19.99
N ASP A 203 -5.07 0.71 21.05
CA ASP A 203 -5.70 0.71 22.37
C ASP A 203 -5.45 2.03 23.15
N THR A 204 -4.47 2.83 22.72
CA THR A 204 -4.11 4.10 23.38
C THR A 204 -4.81 5.31 22.75
N TYR A 205 -4.97 5.27 21.42
CA TYR A 205 -5.56 6.36 20.65
C TYR A 205 -6.84 5.88 19.96
N PRO A 206 -8.02 6.21 20.51
CA PRO A 206 -9.30 5.72 19.98
C PRO A 206 -9.66 6.29 18.61
N ASN A 207 -8.90 7.25 18.09
CA ASN A 207 -9.04 7.83 16.76
C ASN A 207 -8.03 7.28 15.74
N LEU A 208 -7.19 6.29 16.11
CA LEU A 208 -6.23 5.67 15.21
C LEU A 208 -6.84 4.49 14.46
N ILE A 209 -6.69 4.50 13.14
CA ILE A 209 -6.97 3.34 12.28
C ILE A 209 -5.72 3.05 11.45
N VAL A 210 -5.24 1.82 11.50
CA VAL A 210 -4.05 1.37 10.75
C VAL A 210 -4.47 0.40 9.66
N LEU A 211 -4.07 0.68 8.41
CA LEU A 211 -4.21 -0.26 7.28
C LEU A 211 -2.95 -1.11 7.16
N ARG A 212 -3.14 -2.39 6.94
CA ARG A 212 -2.10 -3.31 6.47
C ARG A 212 -2.61 -4.24 5.38
N THR A 213 -1.69 -4.90 4.69
CA THR A 213 -2.03 -5.82 3.59
C THR A 213 -1.09 -7.00 3.52
N LEU A 214 -1.63 -8.15 3.12
CA LEU A 214 -0.81 -9.33 2.80
C LEU A 214 -0.27 -9.28 1.35
N SER A 215 -0.62 -8.26 0.57
CA SER A 215 -0.23 -8.16 -0.84
C SER A 215 1.27 -7.93 -1.06
N LYS A 216 1.98 -7.33 -0.09
CA LYS A 216 3.36 -6.86 -0.26
C LYS A 216 4.37 -7.80 0.42
N ALA A 217 4.63 -7.66 1.71
CA ALA A 217 5.62 -8.48 2.41
C ALA A 217 5.26 -9.97 2.43
N PHE A 218 3.98 -10.29 2.54
CA PHE A 218 3.47 -11.67 2.55
C PHE A 218 3.31 -12.30 1.16
N ALA A 219 3.61 -11.56 0.07
CA ALA A 219 3.54 -12.04 -1.32
C ALA A 219 2.17 -12.61 -1.74
N LEU A 220 1.07 -12.10 -1.20
CA LEU A 220 -0.30 -12.54 -1.48
C LEU A 220 -1.10 -11.51 -2.30
N ALA A 221 -0.47 -10.75 -3.20
CA ALA A 221 -1.14 -9.73 -4.01
C ALA A 221 -2.36 -10.30 -4.76
N GLY A 222 -2.24 -11.48 -5.36
CA GLY A 222 -3.32 -12.16 -6.08
C GLY A 222 -4.45 -12.69 -5.18
N MET A 223 -4.21 -12.84 -3.87
CA MET A 223 -5.22 -13.33 -2.92
C MET A 223 -6.11 -12.18 -2.40
N ARG A 224 -5.75 -10.93 -2.68
CA ARG A 224 -6.55 -9.77 -2.30
C ARG A 224 -6.94 -9.77 -0.82
N CYS A 225 -5.97 -9.76 0.10
CA CYS A 225 -6.22 -9.69 1.53
C CYS A 225 -5.59 -8.44 2.14
N GLY A 226 -6.42 -7.55 2.67
CA GLY A 226 -6.05 -6.38 3.44
C GLY A 226 -6.87 -6.29 4.71
N TYR A 227 -6.42 -5.52 5.68
CA TYR A 227 -7.13 -5.36 6.93
C TYR A 227 -6.92 -3.98 7.54
N LEU A 228 -7.91 -3.52 8.31
CA LEU A 228 -7.77 -2.40 9.22
C LEU A 228 -7.62 -2.93 10.64
N ALA A 229 -6.78 -2.25 11.40
CA ALA A 229 -6.62 -2.45 12.84
C ALA A 229 -6.97 -1.17 13.56
N ALA A 230 -7.82 -1.24 14.59
CA ALA A 230 -8.26 -0.10 15.37
C ALA A 230 -8.88 -0.55 16.71
N ASP A 231 -9.27 0.41 17.53
CA ASP A 231 -10.18 0.15 18.66
C ASP A 231 -11.43 -0.59 18.22
N GLU A 232 -11.96 -1.48 19.07
CA GLU A 232 -13.10 -2.32 18.77
C GLU A 232 -14.34 -1.52 18.31
N ALA A 233 -14.59 -0.35 18.93
CA ALA A 233 -15.74 0.49 18.56
C ALA A 233 -15.62 1.06 17.14
N LEU A 234 -14.40 1.38 16.68
CA LEU A 234 -14.16 1.80 15.28
C LEU A 234 -14.34 0.63 14.32
N ILE A 235 -13.88 -0.57 14.68
CA ILE A 235 -14.08 -1.77 13.87
C ILE A 235 -15.58 -2.09 13.73
N GLU A 236 -16.35 -1.99 14.81
CA GLU A 236 -17.80 -2.16 14.76
C GLU A 236 -18.49 -1.10 13.88
N ALA A 237 -18.02 0.16 13.94
CA ALA A 237 -18.53 1.22 13.07
C ALA A 237 -18.31 0.92 11.59
N ILE A 238 -17.09 0.49 11.22
CA ILE A 238 -16.73 0.13 9.84
C ILE A 238 -17.50 -1.12 9.38
N ALA A 239 -17.74 -2.07 10.28
CA ALA A 239 -18.49 -3.28 9.97
C ALA A 239 -19.95 -3.03 9.54
N LYS A 240 -20.54 -1.86 9.86
CA LYS A 240 -21.90 -1.49 9.46
C LYS A 240 -22.11 -1.41 7.95
N ILE A 241 -21.07 -1.04 7.21
CA ILE A 241 -21.12 -0.93 5.73
C ILE A 241 -20.44 -2.07 4.99
N LYS A 242 -19.73 -2.93 5.74
CA LYS A 242 -19.04 -4.09 5.15
C LYS A 242 -20.04 -5.11 4.65
N ALA A 243 -19.88 -5.55 3.41
CA ALA A 243 -20.65 -6.70 2.90
C ALA A 243 -20.30 -7.97 3.70
N PRO A 244 -21.31 -8.79 4.08
CA PRO A 244 -21.09 -9.91 5.01
C PRO A 244 -20.10 -10.96 4.49
N TYR A 245 -20.06 -11.21 3.18
CA TYR A 245 -19.23 -12.24 2.54
C TYR A 245 -18.26 -11.62 1.53
N ASN A 246 -17.68 -10.47 1.86
CA ASN A 246 -16.83 -9.70 0.96
C ASN A 246 -15.57 -10.47 0.53
N LEU A 247 -14.92 -11.18 1.47
CA LEU A 247 -13.69 -11.93 1.20
C LEU A 247 -13.99 -13.38 0.82
N ASN A 248 -13.45 -13.85 -0.30
CA ASN A 248 -13.71 -15.20 -0.79
C ASN A 248 -13.17 -16.30 0.14
N ALA A 249 -13.82 -17.47 0.06
CA ALA A 249 -13.52 -18.61 0.94
C ALA A 249 -12.08 -19.14 0.79
N PHE A 250 -11.50 -19.09 -0.41
CA PHE A 250 -10.14 -19.59 -0.63
C PHE A 250 -9.09 -18.67 0.04
N THR A 251 -9.28 -17.35 -0.04
CA THR A 251 -8.42 -16.42 0.69
C THR A 251 -8.54 -16.62 2.20
N GLN A 252 -9.76 -16.86 2.72
CA GLN A 252 -9.96 -17.14 4.14
C GLN A 252 -9.30 -18.45 4.59
N LEU A 253 -9.18 -19.45 3.70
CA LEU A 253 -8.44 -20.69 3.96
C LEU A 253 -6.93 -20.48 3.94
N PHE A 254 -6.42 -19.75 2.93
CA PHE A 254 -4.99 -19.70 2.64
C PHE A 254 -4.23 -18.64 3.44
N ALA A 255 -4.82 -17.47 3.67
CA ALA A 255 -4.14 -16.37 4.37
C ALA A 255 -3.65 -16.73 5.78
N PRO A 256 -4.42 -17.44 6.64
CA PRO A 256 -3.94 -17.87 7.95
C PRO A 256 -2.73 -18.80 7.87
N ILE A 257 -2.68 -19.70 6.88
CA ILE A 257 -1.53 -20.58 6.64
C ILE A 257 -0.29 -19.73 6.39
N VAL A 258 -0.37 -18.79 5.46
CA VAL A 258 0.76 -17.92 5.11
C VAL A 258 1.20 -17.05 6.28
N ILE A 259 0.28 -16.52 7.09
CA ILE A 259 0.61 -15.72 8.29
C ILE A 259 1.39 -16.58 9.32
N ARG A 260 1.02 -17.84 9.51
CA ARG A 260 1.77 -18.75 10.41
C ARG A 260 3.20 -19.02 9.96
N HIS A 261 3.43 -19.06 8.63
CA HIS A 261 4.76 -19.25 8.04
C HIS A 261 5.55 -17.94 7.88
N ARG A 262 5.13 -16.85 8.51
CA ARG A 262 5.73 -15.51 8.37
C ARG A 262 7.24 -15.46 8.61
N ALA A 263 7.76 -16.28 9.51
CA ALA A 263 9.19 -16.28 9.83
C ALA A 263 10.07 -16.60 8.60
N ASP A 264 9.66 -17.58 7.78
CA ASP A 264 10.39 -17.94 6.56
C ASP A 264 10.13 -16.95 5.42
N ILE A 265 8.91 -16.45 5.30
CA ILE A 265 8.54 -15.40 4.32
C ILE A 265 9.35 -14.13 4.58
N PHE A 266 9.56 -13.75 5.82
CA PHE A 266 10.31 -12.55 6.18
C PHE A 266 11.82 -12.67 5.93
N LYS A 267 12.38 -13.87 5.76
CA LYS A 267 13.74 -14.04 5.24
C LYS A 267 13.86 -13.51 3.80
N VAL A 268 12.81 -13.71 2.97
CA VAL A 268 12.76 -13.16 1.61
C VAL A 268 12.54 -11.64 1.65
N ARG A 269 11.65 -11.15 2.55
CA ARG A 269 11.51 -9.72 2.80
C ARG A 269 12.86 -9.06 3.16
N ASP A 270 13.67 -9.70 4.01
CA ASP A 270 15.00 -9.20 4.38
C ASP A 270 15.96 -9.20 3.18
N ALA A 271 15.92 -10.22 2.33
CA ALA A 271 16.69 -10.26 1.10
C ALA A 271 16.28 -9.12 0.13
N ILE A 272 14.99 -8.80 0.04
CA ILE A 272 14.50 -7.65 -0.73
C ILE A 272 15.05 -6.33 -0.15
N CYS A 273 15.10 -6.18 1.16
CA CYS A 273 15.67 -4.98 1.79
C CYS A 273 17.16 -4.83 1.46
N VAL A 274 17.94 -5.91 1.49
CA VAL A 274 19.37 -5.89 1.10
C VAL A 274 19.53 -5.54 -0.38
N GLU A 275 18.73 -6.13 -1.26
CA GLU A 275 18.77 -5.85 -2.70
C GLU A 275 18.32 -4.43 -3.00
N ARG A 276 17.35 -3.87 -2.28
CA ARG A 276 16.96 -2.46 -2.37
C ARG A 276 18.14 -1.53 -2.15
N GLU A 277 18.93 -1.74 -1.10
CA GLU A 277 20.08 -0.90 -0.81
C GLU A 277 21.17 -1.03 -1.90
N ARG A 278 21.37 -2.25 -2.43
CA ARG A 278 22.28 -2.48 -3.55
C ARG A 278 21.81 -1.74 -4.82
N LEU A 279 20.54 -1.88 -5.17
CA LEU A 279 19.93 -1.23 -6.33
C LEU A 279 20.00 0.30 -6.18
N TYR A 280 19.66 0.83 -5.01
CA TYR A 280 19.77 2.25 -4.69
C TYR A 280 21.20 2.77 -4.93
N ALA A 281 22.21 2.10 -4.38
CA ALA A 281 23.61 2.48 -4.55
C ALA A 281 24.04 2.45 -6.03
N ALA A 282 23.65 1.40 -6.76
CA ALA A 282 24.02 1.26 -8.18
C ALA A 282 23.33 2.31 -9.08
N MET A 283 22.08 2.66 -8.81
CA MET A 283 21.34 3.69 -9.56
C MET A 283 21.88 5.09 -9.29
N LYS A 284 22.30 5.38 -8.05
CA LYS A 284 22.87 6.67 -7.64
C LYS A 284 24.15 7.03 -8.38
N GLU A 285 24.92 6.03 -8.83
CA GLU A 285 26.17 6.21 -9.58
C GLU A 285 25.95 6.51 -11.07
N ILE A 286 24.70 6.50 -11.57
CA ILE A 286 24.40 6.74 -12.98
C ILE A 286 24.20 8.24 -13.20
N PRO A 287 25.03 8.92 -14.05
CA PRO A 287 24.83 10.33 -14.34
C PRO A 287 23.43 10.61 -14.94
N GLY A 288 22.78 11.66 -14.47
CA GLY A 288 21.41 12.01 -14.90
C GLY A 288 20.29 11.19 -14.26
N VAL A 289 20.63 10.37 -13.27
CA VAL A 289 19.64 9.65 -12.41
C VAL A 289 19.63 10.25 -11.02
N THR A 290 18.45 10.57 -10.54
CA THR A 290 18.20 10.86 -9.13
C THR A 290 17.37 9.72 -8.55
N VAL A 291 17.89 9.04 -7.54
CA VAL A 291 17.19 7.97 -6.82
C VAL A 291 16.98 8.38 -5.36
N TYR A 292 15.81 8.08 -4.82
CA TYR A 292 15.44 8.46 -3.46
C TYR A 292 15.57 7.29 -2.50
N PRO A 293 16.06 7.52 -1.25
CA PRO A 293 16.08 6.49 -0.21
C PRO A 293 14.69 5.93 0.05
N SER A 294 14.59 4.64 0.32
CA SER A 294 13.28 3.98 0.49
C SER A 294 13.27 3.02 1.67
N CYS A 295 12.14 2.98 2.36
CA CYS A 295 11.82 2.01 3.41
C CYS A 295 10.77 0.98 2.94
N THR A 296 10.58 0.84 1.61
CA THR A 296 9.59 -0.06 0.98
C THR A 296 10.27 -1.17 0.18
N ASN A 297 9.52 -1.90 -0.65
CA ASN A 297 10.05 -2.84 -1.63
C ASN A 297 10.19 -2.23 -3.05
N PHE A 298 10.31 -0.92 -3.14
CA PHE A 298 10.51 -0.21 -4.41
C PHE A 298 11.40 1.02 -4.23
N LEU A 299 11.89 1.57 -5.33
CA LEU A 299 12.58 2.85 -5.40
C LEU A 299 11.82 3.83 -6.28
N LEU A 300 11.77 5.10 -5.86
CA LEU A 300 11.44 6.21 -6.74
C LEU A 300 12.72 6.69 -7.42
N VAL A 301 12.68 6.77 -8.75
CA VAL A 301 13.81 7.17 -9.60
C VAL A 301 13.33 8.26 -10.55
N GLN A 302 14.11 9.31 -10.70
CA GLN A 302 13.89 10.34 -11.71
C GLN A 302 15.07 10.41 -12.65
N VAL A 303 14.82 10.81 -13.89
CA VAL A 303 15.86 11.02 -14.91
C VAL A 303 15.76 12.43 -15.49
N ASP A 304 16.90 13.01 -15.84
CA ASP A 304 16.92 14.36 -16.42
C ASP A 304 16.30 14.40 -17.82
N LYS A 305 16.41 13.30 -18.56
CA LYS A 305 15.98 13.16 -19.96
C LYS A 305 15.74 11.70 -20.36
N LYS A 306 15.18 11.47 -21.54
CA LYS A 306 15.01 10.15 -22.18
C LYS A 306 14.09 9.17 -21.41
N GLN A 307 13.13 9.70 -20.65
CA GLN A 307 12.20 8.85 -19.85
C GLN A 307 11.51 7.78 -20.73
N ASP A 308 10.93 8.19 -21.86
CA ASP A 308 10.23 7.24 -22.74
C ASP A 308 11.18 6.26 -23.43
N GLU A 309 12.38 6.70 -23.81
CA GLU A 309 13.40 5.82 -24.41
C GLU A 309 13.84 4.71 -23.42
N ILE A 310 14.05 5.09 -22.15
CA ILE A 310 14.38 4.14 -21.08
C ILE A 310 13.22 3.16 -20.86
N PHE A 311 11.99 3.65 -20.80
CA PHE A 311 10.81 2.83 -20.64
C PHE A 311 10.67 1.79 -21.76
N GLU A 312 10.80 2.21 -23.02
CA GLU A 312 10.73 1.30 -24.16
C GLU A 312 11.92 0.32 -24.22
N ALA A 313 13.10 0.74 -23.77
CA ALA A 313 14.26 -0.15 -23.68
C ALA A 313 14.04 -1.25 -22.61
N LEU A 314 13.44 -0.91 -21.48
CA LEU A 314 13.05 -1.87 -20.44
C LEU A 314 12.02 -2.87 -20.97
N ARG A 315 10.99 -2.39 -21.67
CA ARG A 315 9.97 -3.25 -22.30
C ARG A 315 10.56 -4.24 -23.30
N LYS A 316 11.54 -3.81 -24.11
CA LYS A 316 12.29 -4.70 -25.01
C LYS A 316 13.10 -5.78 -24.29
N LYS A 317 13.35 -5.61 -23.00
CA LYS A 317 13.97 -6.60 -22.09
C LYS A 317 12.94 -7.35 -21.26
N ASP A 318 11.66 -7.33 -21.65
CA ASP A 318 10.54 -7.93 -20.92
C ASP A 318 10.38 -7.42 -19.46
N ILE A 319 10.71 -6.16 -19.22
CA ILE A 319 10.59 -5.52 -17.89
C ILE A 319 9.56 -4.37 -17.95
N LEU A 320 8.50 -4.47 -17.17
CA LEU A 320 7.48 -3.42 -17.03
C LEU A 320 7.62 -2.72 -15.67
N VAL A 321 7.94 -1.42 -15.70
CA VAL A 321 8.00 -0.54 -14.51
C VAL A 321 6.81 0.43 -14.49
N LYS A 322 6.51 1.04 -13.34
CA LYS A 322 5.59 2.19 -13.29
C LYS A 322 6.31 3.44 -13.77
N ILE A 323 5.74 4.10 -14.76
CA ILE A 323 6.21 5.40 -15.30
C ILE A 323 5.23 6.50 -14.93
N TYR A 324 5.73 7.67 -14.56
CA TYR A 324 4.95 8.88 -14.27
C TYR A 324 5.09 9.85 -15.44
N ARG A 325 4.28 9.64 -16.50
CA ARG A 325 4.23 10.55 -17.66
C ARG A 325 3.46 11.82 -17.33
N ASN A 326 4.03 12.96 -17.67
CA ASN A 326 3.38 14.26 -17.47
C ASN A 326 2.96 14.59 -16.03
N SER A 327 3.51 13.88 -15.04
CA SER A 327 3.24 14.17 -13.64
C SER A 327 3.96 15.45 -13.21
N GLN A 328 3.21 16.41 -12.66
CA GLN A 328 3.79 17.64 -12.09
C GLN A 328 4.49 17.34 -10.75
N ASP A 329 3.96 16.42 -10.00
CA ASP A 329 4.50 16.05 -8.68
C ASP A 329 5.73 15.13 -8.80
N ILE A 330 5.80 14.31 -9.86
CA ILE A 330 6.90 13.35 -10.10
C ILE A 330 7.37 13.45 -11.55
N PRO A 331 8.01 14.57 -11.94
CA PRO A 331 8.46 14.77 -13.32
C PRO A 331 9.52 13.72 -13.70
N ASN A 332 9.39 13.15 -14.90
CA ASN A 332 10.31 12.14 -15.45
C ASN A 332 10.56 10.96 -14.52
N GLY A 333 9.56 10.58 -13.73
CA GLY A 333 9.68 9.59 -12.67
C GLY A 333 9.38 8.16 -13.08
N PHE A 334 10.04 7.25 -12.40
CA PHE A 334 9.75 5.81 -12.39
C PHE A 334 9.58 5.35 -10.97
N ARG A 335 8.65 4.42 -10.72
CA ARG A 335 8.66 3.61 -9.52
C ARG A 335 9.01 2.18 -9.91
N ILE A 336 10.05 1.65 -9.30
CA ILE A 336 10.68 0.38 -9.66
C ILE A 336 10.60 -0.53 -8.45
N SER A 337 9.83 -1.62 -8.55
CA SER A 337 9.81 -2.63 -7.49
C SER A 337 11.14 -3.39 -7.49
N VAL A 338 11.68 -3.62 -6.30
CA VAL A 338 12.89 -4.43 -6.10
C VAL A 338 12.55 -5.90 -6.35
N THR A 339 13.40 -6.59 -7.11
CA THR A 339 13.18 -7.98 -7.49
C THR A 339 14.43 -8.84 -7.27
N THR A 340 14.69 -9.80 -8.15
CA THR A 340 15.90 -10.60 -8.09
C THR A 340 17.08 -9.82 -8.65
N LYS A 341 18.28 -10.09 -8.11
CA LYS A 341 19.52 -9.45 -8.53
C LYS A 341 19.76 -9.49 -10.05
N ASP A 342 19.35 -10.57 -10.71
CA ASP A 342 19.55 -10.72 -12.16
C ASP A 342 18.69 -9.74 -12.94
N VAL A 343 17.41 -9.58 -12.58
CA VAL A 343 16.50 -8.61 -13.22
C VAL A 343 16.94 -7.19 -12.92
N ASP A 344 17.30 -6.90 -11.67
CA ASP A 344 17.77 -5.58 -11.26
C ASP A 344 19.09 -5.18 -11.93
N ASN A 345 19.98 -6.13 -12.23
CA ASN A 345 21.19 -5.89 -13.04
C ASN A 345 20.86 -5.51 -14.49
N VAL A 346 19.88 -6.16 -15.12
CA VAL A 346 19.41 -5.78 -16.47
C VAL A 346 18.84 -4.36 -16.45
N LEU A 347 18.03 -4.03 -15.43
CA LEU A 347 17.49 -2.69 -15.25
C LEU A 347 18.60 -1.64 -15.15
N ILE A 348 19.60 -1.83 -14.28
CA ILE A 348 20.74 -0.94 -14.12
C ILE A 348 21.47 -0.74 -15.45
N SER A 349 21.69 -1.82 -16.24
CA SER A 349 22.36 -1.77 -17.55
C SER A 349 21.59 -0.87 -18.53
N VAL A 350 20.25 -1.05 -18.61
CA VAL A 350 19.39 -0.24 -19.48
C VAL A 350 19.48 1.25 -19.15
N PHE A 351 19.44 1.62 -17.86
CA PHE A 351 19.58 3.03 -17.47
C PHE A 351 20.96 3.59 -17.84
N ARG A 352 22.04 2.84 -17.62
CA ARG A 352 23.39 3.25 -18.00
C ARG A 352 23.55 3.43 -19.49
N GLU A 353 23.10 2.45 -20.29
CA GLU A 353 23.20 2.49 -21.76
C GLU A 353 22.40 3.63 -22.36
N ALA A 354 21.18 3.88 -21.84
CA ALA A 354 20.32 4.93 -22.36
C ALA A 354 20.82 6.34 -22.02
N LEU A 355 21.51 6.54 -20.90
CA LEU A 355 21.96 7.85 -20.43
C LEU A 355 23.45 8.15 -20.78
N ALA A 356 24.21 7.15 -21.24
CA ALA A 356 25.53 7.37 -21.82
C ALA A 356 25.42 8.17 -23.13
#